data_8b6a8d1eba218688e3f891fe52db10dc
#
_entry.id   8b6a8d1eba218688e3f891fe52db10dc
#
_cell.length_a   1.000
_cell.length_b   1.000
_cell.length_c   1.000
_cell.angle_alpha   90.00
_cell.angle_beta   90.00
_cell.angle_gamma   90.00
#
_symmetry.space_group_name_H-M   'P 1'
#
loop_
_entity.id
_entity.type
_entity.pdbx_description
1 polymer ?
#
loop_
_entity_poly.entity_id
_entity_poly.type
_entity_poly.pdbx_seq_one_letter_code
_entity_poly.pdbx_strand_id
1 'polypeptide(L)'
;MEIETTDPYVFIDDIPYGTTFYIRVRSNAAKTINNSQWSYVSASTEARPEYAKLVEDVSKTEITESSAIIRWKKDNKQNPVDSISIMPMMDTTLPGVSRYLTIEEMMQGYAEVDGLTKNTLYAVNLYDTSKPRKYDKPYNQVTFRTAGPSAMSIQVGLEDDLSAMLLDNDVDPEVPEGTEYYLPAGSSYRVTPFSLMKGFRLAGSRDGVKPVVVLEGS
;
A
#
# COMPACT_ATOMS: atom_id res chain seq x y z
N MET A 1 -11.64 31.51 -13.62
CA MET A 1 -12.99 31.52 -13.02
C MET A 1 -13.47 32.97 -13.01
N GLU A 2 -14.68 33.23 -13.39
CA GLU A 2 -15.33 34.54 -13.34
C GLU A 2 -16.66 34.39 -12.59
N ILE A 3 -16.93 35.28 -11.66
CA ILE A 3 -18.13 35.25 -10.83
C ILE A 3 -18.75 36.64 -10.89
N GLU A 4 -20.05 36.70 -11.20
CA GLU A 4 -20.85 37.91 -11.10
C GLU A 4 -21.71 37.82 -9.83
N THR A 5 -21.75 38.90 -9.07
CA THR A 5 -22.54 38.99 -7.84
C THR A 5 -23.05 40.41 -7.64
N THR A 6 -24.18 40.53 -6.96
CA THR A 6 -24.70 41.80 -6.45
C THR A 6 -24.33 42.04 -5.00
N ASP A 7 -23.78 41.01 -4.34
CA ASP A 7 -23.32 41.09 -2.95
C ASP A 7 -21.94 41.74 -2.85
N PRO A 8 -21.64 42.40 -1.75
CA PRO A 8 -20.33 43.05 -1.52
C PRO A 8 -19.21 42.04 -1.23
N TYR A 9 -19.48 40.75 -1.25
CA TYR A 9 -18.54 39.65 -0.98
C TYR A 9 -18.85 38.44 -1.85
N VAL A 10 -17.81 37.60 -2.04
CA VAL A 10 -17.90 36.29 -2.67
C VAL A 10 -17.09 35.29 -1.86
N PHE A 11 -17.71 34.15 -1.56
CA PHE A 11 -17.00 33.00 -1.04
C PHE A 11 -16.53 32.13 -2.19
N ILE A 12 -15.26 31.71 -2.13
CA ILE A 12 -14.68 30.79 -3.09
C ILE A 12 -14.30 29.53 -2.29
N ASP A 13 -15.05 28.50 -2.51
CA ASP A 13 -14.82 27.20 -1.88
C ASP A 13 -13.82 26.37 -2.68
N ASP A 14 -13.33 25.31 -2.08
CA ASP A 14 -12.59 24.27 -2.78
C ASP A 14 -11.23 24.75 -3.34
N ILE A 15 -10.58 25.68 -2.67
CA ILE A 15 -9.27 26.20 -3.08
C ILE A 15 -8.14 25.34 -2.52
N PRO A 16 -7.13 24.97 -3.36
CA PRO A 16 -6.00 24.15 -2.92
C PRO A 16 -5.09 24.89 -1.93
N TYR A 17 -4.48 24.13 -1.02
CA TYR A 17 -3.45 24.64 -0.10
C TYR A 17 -2.20 25.14 -0.84
N GLY A 18 -1.46 26.06 -0.23
CA GLY A 18 -0.16 26.53 -0.69
C GLY A 18 -0.20 27.18 -2.07
N THR A 19 -1.34 27.73 -2.48
CA THR A 19 -1.54 28.30 -3.80
C THR A 19 -1.74 29.80 -3.69
N THR A 20 -1.06 30.57 -4.55
CA THR A 20 -1.28 32.01 -4.66
C THR A 20 -2.31 32.29 -5.73
N PHE A 21 -3.35 33.01 -5.36
CA PHE A 21 -4.41 33.47 -6.24
C PHE A 21 -4.24 34.96 -6.56
N TYR A 22 -4.47 35.28 -7.80
CA TYR A 22 -4.57 36.65 -8.27
C TYR A 22 -6.04 36.95 -8.58
N ILE A 23 -6.59 37.87 -7.84
CA ILE A 23 -8.01 38.22 -7.89
C ILE A 23 -8.11 39.64 -8.46
N ARG A 24 -9.03 39.82 -9.39
CA ARG A 24 -9.38 41.15 -9.91
C ARG A 24 -10.88 41.37 -9.78
N VAL A 25 -11.25 42.54 -9.40
CA VAL A 25 -12.65 42.95 -9.19
C VAL A 25 -12.93 44.25 -9.92
N ARG A 26 -14.08 44.35 -10.51
CA ARG A 26 -14.63 45.61 -11.05
C ARG A 26 -16.14 45.63 -10.87
N SER A 27 -16.72 46.83 -10.87
CA SER A 27 -18.16 46.98 -11.07
C SER A 27 -18.52 46.92 -12.55
N ASN A 28 -19.55 46.14 -12.87
CA ASN A 28 -20.09 46.09 -14.23
C ASN A 28 -20.97 47.32 -14.55
N ALA A 29 -21.03 47.67 -15.84
CA ALA A 29 -21.88 48.75 -16.32
C ALA A 29 -23.34 48.56 -15.94
N ALA A 30 -23.97 49.58 -15.48
CA ALA A 30 -25.41 49.72 -15.41
C ALA A 30 -25.86 50.74 -16.44
N LYS A 31 -27.13 50.72 -16.84
CA LYS A 31 -27.74 51.42 -17.98
C LYS A 31 -27.12 52.77 -18.42
N THR A 32 -26.42 53.49 -17.56
CA THR A 32 -25.84 54.82 -17.81
C THR A 32 -24.42 55.02 -17.29
N ILE A 33 -23.82 53.95 -16.72
CA ILE A 33 -22.50 54.01 -16.06
C ILE A 33 -21.59 52.96 -16.71
N ASN A 34 -20.40 53.36 -17.11
CA ASN A 34 -19.37 52.47 -17.65
C ASN A 34 -18.82 51.53 -16.58
N ASN A 35 -18.21 50.43 -16.99
CA ASN A 35 -17.44 49.55 -16.09
C ASN A 35 -16.38 50.35 -15.34
N SER A 36 -16.15 50.00 -14.07
CA SER A 36 -15.00 50.54 -13.36
C SER A 36 -13.68 49.99 -13.91
N GLN A 37 -12.58 50.59 -13.54
CA GLN A 37 -11.26 49.99 -13.70
C GLN A 37 -11.16 48.72 -12.82
N TRP A 38 -10.28 47.81 -13.19
CA TRP A 38 -9.97 46.61 -12.42
C TRP A 38 -9.16 46.98 -11.18
N SER A 39 -9.58 46.51 -10.04
CA SER A 39 -8.79 46.43 -8.81
C SER A 39 -8.20 45.03 -8.67
N TYR A 40 -6.97 44.93 -8.23
CA TYR A 40 -6.21 43.71 -8.13
C TYR A 40 -5.78 43.43 -6.69
N VAL A 41 -5.88 42.21 -6.28
CA VAL A 41 -5.35 41.71 -5.00
C VAL A 41 -4.79 40.29 -5.20
N SER A 42 -3.76 39.96 -4.48
CA SER A 42 -3.27 38.59 -4.38
C SER A 42 -3.50 38.07 -2.97
N ALA A 43 -3.84 36.83 -2.85
CA ALA A 43 -3.98 36.09 -1.60
C ALA A 43 -3.37 34.71 -1.75
N SER A 44 -2.74 34.21 -0.71
CA SER A 44 -2.19 32.85 -0.69
C SER A 44 -2.90 32.04 0.38
N THR A 45 -3.26 30.82 0.01
CA THR A 45 -3.73 29.86 1.01
C THR A 45 -2.55 29.36 1.84
N GLU A 46 -2.83 28.94 3.05
CA GLU A 46 -1.82 28.34 3.92
C GLU A 46 -1.17 27.11 3.29
N ALA A 47 0.07 26.84 3.69
CA ALA A 47 0.73 25.61 3.31
C ALA A 47 -0.08 24.41 3.85
N ARG A 48 -0.08 23.31 3.09
CA ARG A 48 -0.74 22.10 3.54
C ARG A 48 -0.13 21.64 4.87
N PRO A 49 -0.94 21.35 5.89
CA PRO A 49 -0.42 20.80 7.14
C PRO A 49 0.41 19.54 6.90
N GLU A 50 1.53 19.42 7.57
CA GLU A 50 2.24 18.14 7.62
C GLU A 50 1.53 17.23 8.62
N TYR A 51 1.11 16.07 8.12
CA TYR A 51 0.50 15.07 9.00
C TYR A 51 1.56 14.26 9.73
N ALA A 52 1.22 13.83 10.93
CA ALA A 52 2.08 12.98 11.74
C ALA A 52 2.42 11.67 11.02
N LYS A 53 3.63 11.18 11.24
CA LYS A 53 4.05 9.86 10.77
C LYS A 53 3.49 8.79 11.69
N LEU A 54 2.30 8.30 11.38
CA LEU A 54 1.57 7.33 12.19
C LEU A 54 1.78 5.90 11.73
N VAL A 55 1.76 5.65 10.42
CA VAL A 55 1.90 4.30 9.87
C VAL A 55 3.31 3.79 10.15
N GLU A 56 3.41 2.60 10.72
CA GLU A 56 4.66 1.91 10.98
C GLU A 56 5.05 1.04 9.79
N ASP A 57 6.35 0.75 9.66
CA ASP A 57 6.83 -0.18 8.64
C ASP A 57 6.25 -1.57 8.87
N VAL A 58 5.75 -2.20 7.81
CA VAL A 58 5.12 -3.52 7.90
C VAL A 58 6.18 -4.58 8.12
N SER A 59 6.07 -5.32 9.22
CA SER A 59 7.01 -6.38 9.56
C SER A 59 6.90 -7.55 8.58
N LYS A 60 8.05 -8.06 8.14
CA LYS A 60 8.08 -9.26 7.26
C LYS A 60 7.43 -10.48 7.88
N THR A 61 7.37 -10.57 9.21
CA THR A 61 6.72 -11.69 9.93
C THR A 61 5.20 -11.58 9.94
N GLU A 62 4.68 -10.39 9.65
CA GLU A 62 3.26 -10.06 9.64
C GLU A 62 2.68 -9.95 8.20
N ILE A 63 3.46 -10.39 7.22
CA ILE A 63 3.08 -10.41 5.81
C ILE A 63 2.95 -11.86 5.37
N THR A 64 1.79 -12.20 4.79
CA THR A 64 1.55 -13.48 4.11
C THR A 64 1.42 -13.27 2.60
N GLU A 65 0.93 -14.25 1.87
CA GLU A 65 0.69 -14.15 0.42
C GLU A 65 -0.57 -13.36 0.11
N SER A 66 -1.55 -13.40 1.01
CA SER A 66 -2.87 -12.82 0.81
C SER A 66 -3.27 -11.81 1.89
N SER A 67 -2.47 -11.64 2.95
CA SER A 67 -2.78 -10.73 4.05
C SER A 67 -1.57 -9.99 4.60
N ALA A 68 -1.83 -8.93 5.37
CA ALA A 68 -0.82 -8.22 6.14
C ALA A 68 -1.43 -7.60 7.39
N ILE A 69 -0.65 -7.48 8.47
CA ILE A 69 -1.02 -6.71 9.65
C ILE A 69 -0.39 -5.33 9.53
N ILE A 70 -1.23 -4.32 9.49
CA ILE A 70 -0.83 -2.92 9.40
C ILE A 70 -0.95 -2.28 10.77
N ARG A 71 0.16 -1.72 11.26
CA ARG A 71 0.24 -1.06 12.57
C ARG A 71 0.41 0.43 12.43
N TRP A 72 -0.12 1.17 13.42
CA TRP A 72 0.09 2.61 13.51
C TRP A 72 0.19 3.08 14.96
N LYS A 73 0.88 4.19 15.13
CA LYS A 73 0.98 4.88 16.42
C LYS A 73 -0.37 5.47 16.77
N LYS A 74 -0.86 5.15 17.95
CA LYS A 74 -2.06 5.77 18.48
C LYS A 74 -1.70 7.17 18.97
N ASP A 75 -1.96 8.16 18.15
CA ASP A 75 -1.80 9.55 18.56
C ASP A 75 -3.16 10.06 19.06
N ASN A 76 -3.23 10.21 20.35
CA ASN A 76 -4.43 10.52 21.09
C ASN A 76 -5.09 11.80 20.60
N LYS A 77 -6.28 11.74 20.05
CA LYS A 77 -7.22 12.84 19.78
C LYS A 77 -6.82 13.87 18.72
N GLN A 78 -5.52 14.10 18.44
CA GLN A 78 -5.10 15.10 17.46
C GLN A 78 -5.05 14.55 16.04
N ASN A 79 -4.79 13.25 15.90
CA ASN A 79 -4.67 12.57 14.62
C ASN A 79 -5.46 11.25 14.63
N PRO A 80 -6.78 11.30 14.58
CA PRO A 80 -7.60 10.11 14.54
C PRO A 80 -7.37 9.36 13.22
N VAL A 81 -7.43 8.05 13.28
CA VAL A 81 -7.36 7.16 12.11
C VAL A 81 -8.64 6.36 12.10
N ASP A 82 -9.43 6.49 11.07
CA ASP A 82 -10.73 5.81 10.93
C ASP A 82 -10.87 5.01 9.63
N SER A 83 -9.95 5.18 8.69
CA SER A 83 -9.97 4.40 7.46
C SER A 83 -8.58 4.05 6.94
N ILE A 84 -8.51 2.90 6.24
CA ILE A 84 -7.31 2.35 5.63
C ILE A 84 -7.52 2.15 4.14
N SER A 85 -6.48 2.42 3.36
CA SER A 85 -6.43 2.11 1.93
C SER A 85 -5.10 1.44 1.60
N ILE A 86 -5.16 0.27 1.00
CA ILE A 86 -4.01 -0.52 0.55
C ILE A 86 -4.17 -0.74 -0.94
N MET A 87 -3.29 -0.16 -1.73
CA MET A 87 -3.39 -0.18 -3.19
C MET A 87 -2.13 -0.75 -3.83
N PRO A 88 -2.27 -1.57 -4.88
CA PRO A 88 -1.13 -2.06 -5.63
C PRO A 88 -0.44 -0.90 -6.34
N MET A 89 0.90 -0.88 -6.32
CA MET A 89 1.69 0.23 -6.87
C MET A 89 2.05 0.05 -8.34
N MET A 90 2.25 -1.20 -8.79
CA MET A 90 2.81 -1.48 -10.11
C MET A 90 1.72 -1.85 -11.12
N ASP A 91 0.73 -2.60 -10.69
CA ASP A 91 -0.38 -3.05 -11.53
C ASP A 91 -1.70 -2.60 -10.92
N THR A 92 -2.24 -1.52 -11.44
CA THR A 92 -3.50 -0.92 -10.96
C THR A 92 -4.75 -1.73 -11.33
N THR A 93 -4.61 -2.81 -12.11
CA THR A 93 -5.71 -3.73 -12.41
C THR A 93 -5.97 -4.73 -11.28
N LEU A 94 -4.96 -4.93 -10.42
CA LEU A 94 -5.09 -5.79 -9.24
C LEU A 94 -6.00 -5.14 -8.18
N PRO A 95 -6.72 -5.95 -7.41
CA PRO A 95 -7.60 -5.44 -6.38
C PRO A 95 -6.81 -4.74 -5.27
N GLY A 96 -7.28 -3.58 -4.87
CA GLY A 96 -6.89 -2.90 -3.64
C GLY A 96 -7.96 -3.06 -2.57
N VAL A 97 -7.60 -2.78 -1.32
CA VAL A 97 -8.51 -2.79 -0.18
C VAL A 97 -8.65 -1.37 0.36
N SER A 98 -9.89 -0.87 0.42
CA SER A 98 -10.20 0.40 1.07
C SER A 98 -11.44 0.23 1.93
N ARG A 99 -11.30 0.49 3.23
CA ARG A 99 -12.42 0.34 4.18
C ARG A 99 -12.27 1.22 5.40
N TYR A 100 -13.37 1.40 6.10
CA TYR A 100 -13.35 1.94 7.46
C TYR A 100 -12.75 0.92 8.43
N LEU A 101 -12.11 1.44 9.46
CA LEU A 101 -11.61 0.64 10.58
C LEU A 101 -12.75 0.36 11.57
N THR A 102 -12.71 -0.78 12.19
CA THR A 102 -13.59 -1.09 13.32
C THR A 102 -13.15 -0.33 14.57
N ILE A 103 -14.04 -0.19 15.54
CA ILE A 103 -13.72 0.44 16.82
C ILE A 103 -12.58 -0.30 17.52
N GLU A 104 -12.55 -1.64 17.42
CA GLU A 104 -11.53 -2.47 18.02
C GLU A 104 -10.16 -2.23 17.37
N GLU A 105 -10.09 -2.20 16.04
CA GLU A 105 -8.86 -1.87 15.29
C GLU A 105 -8.33 -0.49 15.66
N MET A 106 -9.21 0.51 15.72
CA MET A 106 -8.82 1.86 16.14
C MET A 106 -8.28 1.90 17.58
N MET A 107 -8.88 1.12 18.47
CA MET A 107 -8.43 1.01 19.86
C MET A 107 -7.12 0.23 19.99
N GLN A 108 -6.92 -0.81 19.21
CA GLN A 108 -5.71 -1.65 19.21
C GLN A 108 -4.53 -0.97 18.51
N GLY A 109 -4.80 -0.16 17.48
CA GLY A 109 -3.78 0.51 16.67
C GLY A 109 -3.17 -0.41 15.61
N TYR A 110 -3.90 -1.42 15.19
CA TYR A 110 -3.57 -2.27 14.05
C TYR A 110 -4.82 -2.84 13.38
N ALA A 111 -4.67 -3.21 12.13
CA ALA A 111 -5.69 -3.90 11.35
C ALA A 111 -5.05 -5.05 10.57
N GLU A 112 -5.73 -6.19 10.54
CA GLU A 112 -5.43 -7.26 9.61
C GLU A 112 -6.21 -7.02 8.31
N VAL A 113 -5.52 -7.11 7.18
CA VAL A 113 -6.09 -6.87 5.87
C VAL A 113 -5.83 -8.06 4.98
N ASP A 114 -6.92 -8.69 4.54
CA ASP A 114 -6.94 -9.86 3.67
C ASP A 114 -7.29 -9.48 2.23
N GLY A 115 -7.25 -10.47 1.34
CA GLY A 115 -7.63 -10.31 -0.07
C GLY A 115 -6.55 -9.64 -0.92
N LEU A 116 -5.31 -9.64 -0.46
CA LEU A 116 -4.17 -9.15 -1.21
C LEU A 116 -3.69 -10.19 -2.23
N THR A 117 -3.06 -9.73 -3.28
CA THR A 117 -2.45 -10.58 -4.30
C THR A 117 -1.01 -10.90 -3.91
N LYS A 118 -0.60 -12.16 -4.05
CA LYS A 118 0.76 -12.62 -3.75
C LYS A 118 1.83 -11.90 -4.59
N ASN A 119 3.02 -11.78 -4.03
CA ASN A 119 4.20 -11.16 -4.65
C ASN A 119 3.96 -9.75 -5.22
N THR A 120 3.03 -9.00 -4.65
CA THR A 120 2.61 -7.68 -5.12
C THR A 120 3.08 -6.58 -4.16
N LEU A 121 3.60 -5.49 -4.74
CA LEU A 121 3.99 -4.30 -3.98
C LEU A 121 2.76 -3.42 -3.73
N TYR A 122 2.46 -3.17 -2.46
CA TYR A 122 1.34 -2.35 -2.01
C TYR A 122 1.81 -1.08 -1.32
N ALA A 123 1.04 -0.02 -1.47
CA ALA A 123 1.13 1.20 -0.68
C ALA A 123 0.00 1.25 0.34
N VAL A 124 0.35 1.55 1.58
CA VAL A 124 -0.59 1.71 2.70
C VAL A 124 -0.78 3.17 3.01
N ASN A 125 -2.04 3.58 3.09
CA ASN A 125 -2.44 4.91 3.50
C ASN A 125 -3.50 4.81 4.61
N LEU A 126 -3.38 5.63 5.63
CA LEU A 126 -4.39 5.81 6.68
C LEU A 126 -4.97 7.21 6.57
N TYR A 127 -6.24 7.35 6.92
CA TYR A 127 -6.97 8.61 6.80
C TYR A 127 -7.80 8.91 8.05
N ASP A 128 -8.08 10.19 8.21
CA ASP A 128 -9.12 10.75 9.02
C ASP A 128 -10.24 11.23 8.10
N THR A 129 -11.37 10.52 8.06
CA THR A 129 -12.46 10.84 7.14
C THR A 129 -13.31 12.03 7.59
N SER A 130 -13.09 12.55 8.79
CA SER A 130 -13.70 13.81 9.22
C SER A 130 -13.19 14.99 8.41
N LYS A 131 -12.06 14.84 7.72
CA LYS A 131 -11.46 15.84 6.84
C LYS A 131 -11.80 15.58 5.38
N PRO A 132 -12.01 16.64 4.58
CA PRO A 132 -12.31 16.50 3.16
C PRO A 132 -11.17 15.80 2.39
N ARG A 133 -11.44 14.65 1.78
CA ARG A 133 -10.43 13.85 1.04
C ARG A 133 -9.76 14.59 -0.11
N LYS A 134 -10.44 15.54 -0.72
CA LYS A 134 -9.93 16.31 -1.87
C LYS A 134 -8.63 17.08 -1.56
N TYR A 135 -8.44 17.49 -0.31
CA TYR A 135 -7.31 18.30 0.12
C TYR A 135 -6.42 17.63 1.15
N ASP A 136 -6.82 16.46 1.63
CA ASP A 136 -6.09 15.75 2.67
C ASP A 136 -5.13 14.74 2.07
N LYS A 137 -3.89 14.83 2.51
CA LYS A 137 -2.95 13.72 2.35
C LYS A 137 -3.34 12.64 3.35
N PRO A 138 -3.12 11.37 2.98
CA PRO A 138 -3.05 10.34 3.99
C PRO A 138 -1.95 10.73 5.00
N TYR A 139 -1.99 10.18 6.19
CA TYR A 139 -0.82 10.16 7.06
C TYR A 139 0.37 9.61 6.26
N ASN A 140 1.56 9.51 6.82
CA ASN A 140 2.68 8.96 6.04
C ASN A 140 2.28 7.68 5.30
N GLN A 141 2.85 7.48 4.12
CA GLN A 141 2.68 6.27 3.34
C GLN A 141 3.84 5.31 3.64
N VAL A 142 3.52 4.03 3.81
CA VAL A 142 4.51 2.95 3.82
C VAL A 142 4.21 1.96 2.72
N THR A 143 5.21 1.18 2.32
CA THR A 143 5.06 0.17 1.29
C THR A 143 5.52 -1.19 1.80
N PHE A 144 4.88 -2.25 1.34
CA PHE A 144 5.30 -3.61 1.60
C PHE A 144 5.02 -4.50 0.38
N ARG A 145 5.69 -5.61 0.30
CA ARG A 145 5.42 -6.63 -0.71
C ARG A 145 4.87 -7.88 0.00
N THR A 146 3.73 -8.36 -0.49
CA THR A 146 3.18 -9.64 -0.04
C THR A 146 4.16 -10.79 -0.33
N ALA A 147 4.11 -11.82 0.50
CA ALA A 147 4.90 -13.02 0.27
C ALA A 147 4.49 -13.72 -1.05
N GLY A 148 5.26 -14.68 -1.46
CA GLY A 148 4.99 -15.49 -2.64
C GLY A 148 6.24 -15.81 -3.43
N PRO A 149 6.16 -16.75 -4.37
CA PRO A 149 7.28 -17.13 -5.21
C PRO A 149 7.74 -15.97 -6.08
N SER A 150 9.03 -15.87 -6.27
CA SER A 150 9.58 -14.97 -7.29
C SER A 150 9.20 -15.48 -8.69
N ALA A 151 9.29 -14.61 -9.72
CA ALA A 151 9.04 -15.03 -11.10
C ALA A 151 10.02 -16.11 -11.60
N MET A 152 11.16 -16.25 -10.92
CA MET A 152 12.22 -17.22 -11.26
C MET A 152 12.22 -18.43 -10.31
N SER A 153 11.30 -18.51 -9.37
CA SER A 153 11.22 -19.66 -8.45
C SER A 153 10.62 -20.87 -9.17
N ILE A 154 11.18 -22.04 -8.92
CA ILE A 154 10.57 -23.32 -9.32
C ILE A 154 9.48 -23.64 -8.29
N GLN A 155 8.24 -23.79 -8.75
CA GLN A 155 7.14 -24.15 -7.88
C GLN A 155 7.09 -25.66 -7.74
N VAL A 156 7.13 -26.15 -6.50
CA VAL A 156 7.06 -27.58 -6.17
C VAL A 156 5.60 -27.95 -5.99
N GLY A 157 5.14 -28.99 -6.67
CA GLY A 157 3.79 -29.52 -6.49
C GLY A 157 3.64 -30.29 -5.17
N LEU A 158 2.40 -30.48 -4.73
CA LEU A 158 2.09 -31.18 -3.47
C LEU A 158 2.58 -32.63 -3.47
N GLU A 159 2.56 -33.29 -4.63
CA GLU A 159 2.92 -34.69 -4.82
C GLU A 159 4.31 -34.88 -5.46
N ASP A 160 5.06 -33.79 -5.64
CA ASP A 160 6.39 -33.87 -6.25
C ASP A 160 7.40 -34.50 -5.30
N ASP A 161 8.33 -35.28 -5.84
CA ASP A 161 9.52 -35.75 -5.14
C ASP A 161 10.57 -34.63 -5.09
N LEU A 162 10.63 -33.91 -3.98
CA LEU A 162 11.57 -32.81 -3.81
C LEU A 162 13.03 -33.28 -3.94
N SER A 163 13.37 -34.49 -3.51
CA SER A 163 14.72 -35.03 -3.61
C SER A 163 15.11 -35.26 -5.08
N ALA A 164 14.23 -35.90 -5.83
CA ALA A 164 14.47 -36.16 -7.25
C ALA A 164 14.58 -34.82 -8.02
N MET A 165 13.69 -33.87 -7.76
CA MET A 165 13.71 -32.56 -8.38
C MET A 165 15.01 -31.79 -8.12
N LEU A 166 15.49 -31.82 -6.88
CA LEU A 166 16.74 -31.15 -6.50
C LEU A 166 17.96 -31.80 -7.19
N LEU A 167 17.99 -33.15 -7.29
CA LEU A 167 19.07 -33.89 -7.95
C LEU A 167 19.08 -33.67 -9.47
N ASP A 168 17.90 -33.71 -10.10
CA ASP A 168 17.79 -33.48 -11.56
C ASP A 168 18.24 -32.06 -11.93
N ASN A 169 17.83 -31.06 -11.14
CA ASN A 169 18.17 -29.67 -11.36
C ASN A 169 19.63 -29.34 -10.99
N ASP A 170 20.28 -30.13 -10.14
CA ASP A 170 21.70 -29.96 -9.78
C ASP A 170 22.62 -30.17 -10.97
N VAL A 171 22.28 -31.09 -11.85
CA VAL A 171 23.06 -31.42 -13.04
C VAL A 171 22.61 -30.64 -14.28
N ASP A 172 21.43 -30.02 -14.26
CA ASP A 172 20.90 -29.24 -15.37
C ASP A 172 21.64 -27.90 -15.52
N PRO A 173 22.37 -27.65 -16.64
CA PRO A 173 23.07 -26.38 -16.82
C PRO A 173 22.16 -25.15 -16.95
N GLU A 174 20.88 -25.35 -17.30
CA GLU A 174 19.92 -24.26 -17.44
C GLU A 174 19.38 -23.79 -16.09
N VAL A 175 19.53 -24.58 -15.04
CA VAL A 175 19.12 -24.20 -13.67
C VAL A 175 20.28 -23.48 -12.95
N PRO A 176 20.16 -22.18 -12.66
CA PRO A 176 21.22 -21.42 -12.02
C PRO A 176 21.50 -21.87 -10.58
N GLU A 177 22.74 -21.65 -10.11
CA GLU A 177 23.07 -21.74 -8.70
C GLU A 177 22.22 -20.74 -7.87
N GLY A 178 21.76 -21.16 -6.71
CA GLY A 178 20.92 -20.34 -5.83
C GLY A 178 19.44 -20.29 -6.23
N THR A 179 19.03 -21.14 -7.16
CA THR A 179 17.60 -21.27 -7.55
C THR A 179 16.71 -21.48 -6.33
N GLU A 180 15.60 -20.77 -6.29
CA GLU A 180 14.60 -20.88 -5.23
C GLU A 180 13.52 -21.89 -5.63
N TYR A 181 13.27 -22.84 -4.72
CA TYR A 181 12.15 -23.78 -4.81
C TYR A 181 11.06 -23.35 -3.84
N TYR A 182 9.88 -23.09 -4.38
CA TYR A 182 8.76 -22.60 -3.60
C TYR A 182 7.80 -23.72 -3.25
N LEU A 183 7.62 -23.95 -1.94
CA LEU A 183 6.81 -25.05 -1.40
C LEU A 183 5.40 -24.53 -1.09
N PRO A 184 4.33 -25.19 -1.56
CA PRO A 184 2.96 -24.78 -1.30
C PRO A 184 2.55 -24.98 0.17
N ALA A 185 1.52 -24.26 0.58
CA ALA A 185 0.93 -24.41 1.92
C ALA A 185 0.45 -25.84 2.18
N GLY A 186 0.69 -26.34 3.39
CA GLY A 186 0.24 -27.66 3.83
C GLY A 186 1.02 -28.84 3.23
N SER A 187 2.03 -28.58 2.39
CA SER A 187 2.87 -29.64 1.82
C SER A 187 3.80 -30.27 2.86
N SER A 188 4.15 -31.54 2.63
CA SER A 188 5.12 -32.26 3.44
C SER A 188 6.03 -33.10 2.55
N TYR A 189 7.30 -32.81 2.57
CA TYR A 189 8.29 -33.50 1.75
C TYR A 189 9.26 -34.26 2.64
N ARG A 190 9.62 -35.46 2.20
CA ARG A 190 10.71 -36.24 2.80
C ARG A 190 11.91 -36.15 1.90
N VAL A 191 13.05 -35.79 2.49
CA VAL A 191 14.30 -35.62 1.75
C VAL A 191 15.32 -36.57 2.32
N THR A 192 15.81 -37.51 1.49
CA THR A 192 16.92 -38.39 1.84
C THR A 192 18.25 -37.65 1.75
N PRO A 193 19.26 -38.04 2.52
CA PRO A 193 20.58 -37.41 2.42
C PRO A 193 21.20 -37.62 1.03
N PHE A 194 21.62 -36.50 0.41
CA PHE A 194 22.35 -36.47 -0.84
C PHE A 194 23.35 -35.30 -0.84
N SER A 195 24.24 -35.27 -1.80
CA SER A 195 25.15 -34.15 -2.02
C SER A 195 24.77 -33.44 -3.29
N LEU A 196 24.74 -32.11 -3.26
CA LEU A 196 24.51 -31.26 -4.40
C LEU A 196 25.78 -30.47 -4.76
N MET A 197 25.97 -30.20 -6.03
CA MET A 197 27.04 -29.34 -6.55
C MET A 197 26.63 -27.87 -6.50
N LYS A 198 25.34 -27.61 -6.71
CA LYS A 198 24.77 -26.25 -6.70
C LYS A 198 24.08 -25.94 -5.37
N GLY A 199 24.23 -24.70 -4.91
CA GLY A 199 23.40 -24.18 -3.83
C GLY A 199 21.95 -23.94 -4.28
N PHE A 200 21.01 -24.10 -3.38
CA PHE A 200 19.59 -23.80 -3.61
C PHE A 200 18.97 -23.13 -2.38
N ARG A 201 17.75 -22.61 -2.56
CA ARG A 201 16.95 -22.03 -1.50
C ARG A 201 15.59 -22.69 -1.45
N LEU A 202 15.12 -23.04 -0.26
CA LEU A 202 13.75 -23.43 -0.04
C LEU A 202 12.99 -22.26 0.56
N ALA A 203 11.89 -21.87 -0.09
CA ALA A 203 10.95 -20.88 0.40
C ALA A 203 9.58 -21.55 0.53
N GLY A 204 8.87 -21.29 1.60
CA GLY A 204 7.57 -21.89 1.82
C GLY A 204 6.46 -20.84 1.84
N SER A 205 5.26 -21.28 1.48
CA SER A 205 4.05 -20.48 1.65
C SER A 205 3.90 -20.02 3.09
N ARG A 206 3.44 -18.79 3.27
CA ARG A 206 3.13 -18.20 4.58
C ARG A 206 1.63 -18.21 4.87
N ASP A 207 0.81 -18.56 3.89
CA ASP A 207 -0.63 -18.69 4.04
C ASP A 207 -0.99 -20.06 4.61
N GLY A 208 -1.87 -20.08 5.60
CA GLY A 208 -2.37 -21.30 6.19
C GLY A 208 -1.32 -22.17 6.88
N VAL A 209 -1.35 -23.49 6.61
CA VAL A 209 -0.43 -24.45 7.21
C VAL A 209 0.93 -24.37 6.51
N LYS A 210 1.98 -24.15 7.29
CA LYS A 210 3.33 -24.04 6.73
C LYS A 210 3.79 -25.38 6.13
N PRO A 211 4.53 -25.32 4.99
CA PRO A 211 5.16 -26.54 4.44
C PRO A 211 6.22 -27.08 5.39
N VAL A 212 6.35 -28.41 5.39
CA VAL A 212 7.29 -29.14 6.23
C VAL A 212 8.25 -29.93 5.34
N VAL A 213 9.54 -29.82 5.63
CA VAL A 213 10.56 -30.66 5.01
C VAL A 213 11.20 -31.51 6.10
N VAL A 214 11.09 -32.82 5.96
CA VAL A 214 11.67 -33.80 6.87
C VAL A 214 12.92 -34.39 6.24
N LEU A 215 14.05 -34.19 6.90
CA LEU A 215 15.30 -34.86 6.50
C LEU A 215 15.28 -36.27 7.11
N GLU A 216 15.31 -37.29 6.26
CA GLU A 216 15.43 -38.66 6.71
C GLU A 216 16.89 -38.91 7.12
N GLY A 217 17.12 -39.19 8.40
CA GLY A 217 18.43 -39.54 8.88
C GLY A 217 18.94 -40.85 8.29
N SER A 218 20.24 -40.95 8.05
CA SER A 218 20.96 -42.18 7.70
C SER A 218 21.07 -43.10 8.91
#